data_2dc7e3d789807693e49ff9562fd14d28
#
_entry.id   2dc7e3d789807693e49ff9562fd14d28
#
_cell.length_a   1.000
_cell.length_b   1.000
_cell.length_c   1.000
_cell.angle_alpha   90.00
_cell.angle_beta   90.00
_cell.angle_gamma   90.00
#
_symmetry.space_group_name_H-M   'P 1'
#
loop_
_entity.id
_entity.type
_entity.pdbx_description
1 polymer ?
#
loop_
_entity_poly.entity_id
_entity_poly.type
_entity_poly.pdbx_seq_one_letter_code
_entity_poly.pdbx_strand_id
1 'polypeptide(L)'
;MSERQSLRHRAPAPFPREPRAEVGADAQIDPGCVVGYCYRDDAAPLQLGIGARIRTGTILYADVLIGDHFQTGHHVLIREKTRIGHHVLVGSGTIIDGEVEIASFVKIESHCYIPTRVRIGERVFVGPGVVMTNDRYPLKQRDRYRPEGPILETGVTVGGGATLCPGVRIGEDAFVAAGAVVTRDVPARMLARGVPARFEPLPESLLERNLALSWRGLIPGDPPT
;
A
#
# COMPACT_ATOMS: atom_id res chain seq x y z
N MET A 1 -2.32 -44.36 33.66
CA MET A 1 -2.15 -44.65 32.22
C MET A 1 -2.62 -43.39 31.48
N SER A 2 -1.67 -42.57 31.03
CA SER A 2 -1.94 -41.30 30.38
C SER A 2 -1.91 -41.52 28.86
N GLU A 3 -3.04 -41.34 28.21
CA GLU A 3 -3.15 -41.33 26.76
C GLU A 3 -2.42 -40.11 26.23
N ARG A 4 -1.23 -40.31 25.68
CA ARG A 4 -0.58 -39.32 24.82
C ARG A 4 -1.33 -39.34 23.49
N GLN A 5 -2.24 -38.37 23.28
CA GLN A 5 -2.80 -38.07 21.98
C GLN A 5 -1.66 -37.71 21.03
N SER A 6 -1.38 -38.63 20.10
CA SER A 6 -0.46 -38.41 19.00
C SER A 6 -1.01 -37.32 18.10
N LEU A 7 -0.46 -36.11 18.23
CA LEU A 7 -0.59 -35.07 17.24
C LEU A 7 0.04 -35.57 15.93
N ARG A 8 -0.79 -36.16 15.06
CA ARG A 8 -0.38 -36.48 13.69
C ARG A 8 -0.03 -35.17 13.01
N HIS A 9 1.27 -34.86 12.91
CA HIS A 9 1.78 -33.83 12.03
C HIS A 9 1.38 -34.22 10.60
N ARG A 10 0.34 -33.57 10.08
CA ARG A 10 0.04 -33.63 8.64
C ARG A 10 1.26 -33.02 7.95
N ALA A 11 1.89 -33.80 7.07
CA ALA A 11 2.98 -33.25 6.26
C ALA A 11 2.51 -31.95 5.59
N PRO A 12 3.30 -30.89 5.63
CA PRO A 12 2.91 -29.65 4.94
C PRO A 12 2.70 -29.95 3.46
N ALA A 13 1.66 -29.35 2.88
CA ALA A 13 1.41 -29.46 1.46
C ALA A 13 2.65 -29.00 0.67
N PRO A 14 2.92 -29.61 -0.50
CA PRO A 14 4.09 -29.25 -1.29
C PRO A 14 4.07 -27.76 -1.64
N PHE A 15 5.22 -27.11 -1.53
CA PHE A 15 5.46 -25.74 -1.97
C PHE A 15 6.23 -25.76 -3.30
N PRO A 16 5.95 -24.82 -4.24
CA PRO A 16 4.88 -23.82 -4.22
C PRO A 16 3.51 -24.42 -4.60
N ARG A 17 2.44 -23.86 -4.01
CA ARG A 17 1.06 -24.15 -4.44
C ARG A 17 0.77 -23.49 -5.76
N GLU A 18 -0.18 -24.03 -6.53
CA GLU A 18 -0.61 -23.39 -7.78
C GLU A 18 -1.21 -22.00 -7.49
N PRO A 19 -0.79 -20.97 -8.25
CA PRO A 19 -1.35 -19.62 -8.13
C PRO A 19 -2.86 -19.63 -8.42
N ARG A 20 -3.62 -18.81 -7.69
CA ARG A 20 -5.06 -18.65 -7.87
C ARG A 20 -5.38 -17.19 -8.15
N ALA A 21 -5.85 -16.88 -9.35
CA ALA A 21 -6.19 -15.54 -9.76
C ALA A 21 -7.36 -15.51 -10.75
N GLU A 22 -8.23 -14.53 -10.58
CA GLU A 22 -9.23 -14.10 -11.54
C GLU A 22 -8.72 -12.77 -12.13
N VAL A 23 -8.40 -12.78 -13.42
CA VAL A 23 -7.75 -11.66 -14.11
C VAL A 23 -8.71 -11.05 -15.09
N GLY A 24 -8.95 -9.74 -14.98
CA GLY A 24 -9.81 -8.98 -15.89
C GLY A 24 -9.25 -8.90 -17.31
N ALA A 25 -10.12 -8.50 -18.25
CA ALA A 25 -9.75 -8.34 -19.66
C ALA A 25 -8.61 -7.31 -19.85
N ASP A 26 -7.88 -7.44 -20.94
CA ASP A 26 -6.81 -6.53 -21.36
C ASP A 26 -5.66 -6.36 -20.34
N ALA A 27 -5.53 -7.27 -19.39
CA ALA A 27 -4.40 -7.29 -18.47
C ALA A 27 -3.11 -7.68 -19.19
N GLN A 28 -2.05 -6.92 -18.96
CA GLN A 28 -0.70 -7.17 -19.46
C GLN A 28 0.19 -7.60 -18.29
N ILE A 29 0.59 -8.86 -18.27
CA ILE A 29 1.42 -9.44 -17.22
C ILE A 29 2.74 -9.87 -17.85
N ASP A 30 3.82 -9.20 -17.45
CA ASP A 30 5.15 -9.52 -17.95
C ASP A 30 5.61 -10.91 -17.47
N PRO A 31 6.50 -11.58 -18.20
CA PRO A 31 7.11 -12.85 -17.76
C PRO A 31 7.83 -12.69 -16.41
N GLY A 32 7.80 -13.77 -15.60
CA GLY A 32 8.44 -13.79 -14.29
C GLY A 32 7.63 -13.14 -13.16
N CYS A 33 6.36 -12.84 -13.39
CA CYS A 33 5.41 -12.45 -12.34
C CYS A 33 4.79 -13.68 -11.69
N VAL A 34 4.44 -13.56 -10.40
CA VAL A 34 3.59 -14.52 -9.69
C VAL A 34 2.29 -13.81 -9.32
N VAL A 35 1.19 -14.24 -9.94
CA VAL A 35 -0.13 -13.62 -9.77
C VAL A 35 -1.07 -14.60 -9.09
N GLY A 36 -1.45 -14.31 -7.84
CA GLY A 36 -2.27 -15.18 -7.00
C GLY A 36 -1.44 -16.15 -6.15
N TYR A 37 -0.28 -15.73 -5.60
CA TYR A 37 0.55 -16.59 -4.75
C TYR A 37 -0.24 -17.14 -3.57
N CYS A 38 -0.41 -18.46 -3.51
CA CYS A 38 -1.15 -19.15 -2.45
C CYS A 38 -0.29 -19.35 -1.21
N TYR A 39 -0.55 -18.60 -0.17
CA TYR A 39 0.14 -18.69 1.13
C TYR A 39 -0.55 -19.67 2.11
N ARG A 40 -1.80 -20.06 1.83
CA ARG A 40 -2.57 -21.07 2.58
C ARG A 40 -3.55 -21.81 1.66
N ASP A 41 -4.05 -22.98 2.07
CA ASP A 41 -4.87 -23.85 1.21
C ASP A 41 -6.26 -23.27 0.89
N ASP A 42 -6.82 -22.50 1.80
CA ASP A 42 -8.15 -21.91 1.71
C ASP A 42 -8.13 -20.41 1.30
N ALA A 43 -6.99 -19.93 0.78
CA ALA A 43 -6.91 -18.56 0.27
C ALA A 43 -7.86 -18.37 -0.92
N ALA A 44 -8.64 -17.29 -0.90
CA ALA A 44 -9.46 -16.91 -2.03
C ALA A 44 -8.59 -16.49 -3.22
N PRO A 45 -9.02 -16.67 -4.48
CA PRO A 45 -8.27 -16.17 -5.62
C PRO A 45 -8.00 -14.66 -5.52
N LEU A 46 -6.85 -14.23 -6.02
CA LEU A 46 -6.61 -12.82 -6.34
C LEU A 46 -7.69 -12.35 -7.32
N GLN A 47 -8.27 -11.19 -7.10
CA GLN A 47 -9.10 -10.51 -8.09
C GLN A 47 -8.36 -9.30 -8.65
N LEU A 48 -8.11 -9.30 -9.97
CA LEU A 48 -7.42 -8.23 -10.68
C LEU A 48 -8.35 -7.65 -11.74
N GLY A 49 -8.64 -6.35 -11.65
CA GLY A 49 -9.52 -5.63 -12.58
C GLY A 49 -8.99 -5.55 -14.01
N ILE A 50 -9.78 -4.94 -14.89
CA ILE A 50 -9.46 -4.80 -16.32
C ILE A 50 -8.29 -3.85 -16.55
N GLY A 51 -7.55 -4.04 -17.65
CA GLY A 51 -6.50 -3.13 -18.11
C GLY A 51 -5.28 -3.03 -17.18
N ALA A 52 -5.07 -4.00 -16.30
CA ALA A 52 -3.92 -4.03 -15.39
C ALA A 52 -2.60 -4.19 -16.16
N ARG A 53 -1.51 -3.61 -15.63
CA ARG A 53 -0.15 -3.75 -16.16
C ARG A 53 0.81 -4.16 -15.05
N ILE A 54 1.25 -5.42 -15.09
CA ILE A 54 2.09 -6.02 -14.04
C ILE A 54 3.48 -6.29 -14.61
N ARG A 55 4.50 -5.63 -14.07
CA ARG A 55 5.88 -5.72 -14.55
C ARG A 55 6.65 -6.86 -13.89
N THR A 56 7.66 -7.34 -14.64
CA THR A 56 8.52 -8.47 -14.27
C THR A 56 8.95 -8.47 -12.81
N GLY A 57 8.93 -9.64 -12.19
CA GLY A 57 9.36 -9.89 -10.81
C GLY A 57 8.33 -9.51 -9.74
N THR A 58 7.15 -9.02 -10.14
CA THR A 58 6.06 -8.69 -9.22
C THR A 58 5.40 -9.96 -8.67
N ILE A 59 5.11 -9.95 -7.37
CA ILE A 59 4.41 -11.02 -6.67
C ILE A 59 3.14 -10.45 -6.05
N LEU A 60 1.99 -10.91 -6.53
CA LEU A 60 0.68 -10.60 -5.99
C LEU A 60 0.12 -11.84 -5.29
N TYR A 61 -0.27 -11.72 -4.03
CA TYR A 61 -0.80 -12.83 -3.25
C TYR A 61 -2.27 -13.13 -3.58
N ALA A 62 -2.70 -14.32 -3.29
CA ALA A 62 -4.11 -14.67 -3.13
C ALA A 62 -4.75 -13.85 -1.99
N ASP A 63 -6.07 -13.82 -1.88
CA ASP A 63 -6.82 -12.95 -0.94
C ASP A 63 -6.57 -11.43 -1.17
N VAL A 64 -6.17 -11.00 -2.36
CA VAL A 64 -6.00 -9.58 -2.73
C VAL A 64 -7.10 -9.16 -3.71
N LEU A 65 -7.63 -7.95 -3.54
CA LEU A 65 -8.61 -7.35 -4.45
C LEU A 65 -8.01 -6.09 -5.05
N ILE A 66 -7.93 -6.03 -6.38
CA ILE A 66 -7.37 -4.91 -7.13
C ILE A 66 -8.36 -4.45 -8.19
N GLY A 67 -8.67 -3.16 -8.20
CA GLY A 67 -9.55 -2.54 -9.18
C GLY A 67 -8.91 -2.37 -10.57
N ASP A 68 -9.61 -1.65 -11.44
CA ASP A 68 -9.23 -1.50 -12.84
C ASP A 68 -8.02 -0.57 -13.05
N HIS A 69 -7.31 -0.79 -14.16
CA HIS A 69 -6.17 0.04 -14.59
C HIS A 69 -5.04 0.14 -13.57
N PHE A 70 -4.88 -0.91 -12.77
CA PHE A 70 -3.77 -1.02 -11.83
C PHE A 70 -2.44 -1.21 -12.55
N GLN A 71 -1.38 -0.54 -12.07
CA GLN A 71 -0.06 -0.63 -12.66
C GLN A 71 1.01 -0.86 -11.61
N THR A 72 1.97 -1.74 -11.92
CA THR A 72 3.19 -1.90 -11.11
C THR A 72 4.44 -1.48 -11.88
N GLY A 73 5.45 -1.04 -11.14
CA GLY A 73 6.84 -1.17 -11.57
C GLY A 73 7.33 -2.61 -11.40
N HIS A 74 8.65 -2.82 -11.53
CA HIS A 74 9.28 -4.13 -11.38
C HIS A 74 9.43 -4.52 -9.90
N HIS A 75 9.39 -5.85 -9.61
CA HIS A 75 9.68 -6.40 -8.28
C HIS A 75 8.81 -5.83 -7.15
N VAL A 76 7.54 -5.60 -7.42
CA VAL A 76 6.56 -5.20 -6.40
C VAL A 76 6.06 -6.42 -5.66
N LEU A 77 5.92 -6.32 -4.33
CA LEU A 77 5.29 -7.35 -3.51
C LEU A 77 4.00 -6.81 -2.90
N ILE A 78 2.88 -7.48 -3.15
CA ILE A 78 1.58 -7.18 -2.51
C ILE A 78 1.09 -8.43 -1.82
N ARG A 79 1.01 -8.37 -0.49
CA ARG A 79 0.58 -9.49 0.34
C ARG A 79 -0.92 -9.50 0.58
N GLU A 80 -1.34 -10.61 1.13
CA GLU A 80 -2.72 -11.04 1.36
C GLU A 80 -3.61 -9.99 2.05
N LYS A 81 -4.91 -10.07 1.82
CA LYS A 81 -5.98 -9.22 2.41
C LYS A 81 -5.82 -7.73 2.12
N THR A 82 -5.05 -7.39 1.09
CA THR A 82 -4.92 -6.01 0.60
C THR A 82 -6.04 -5.69 -0.37
N ARG A 83 -6.59 -4.48 -0.27
CA ARG A 83 -7.61 -3.94 -1.17
C ARG A 83 -7.08 -2.68 -1.83
N ILE A 84 -7.15 -2.64 -3.16
CA ILE A 84 -6.65 -1.53 -3.97
C ILE A 84 -7.76 -1.09 -4.93
N GLY A 85 -8.03 0.20 -4.97
CA GLY A 85 -9.02 0.81 -5.87
C GLY A 85 -8.55 0.87 -7.33
N HIS A 86 -9.21 1.70 -8.11
CA HIS A 86 -8.96 1.87 -9.54
C HIS A 86 -7.84 2.91 -9.80
N HIS A 87 -7.17 2.79 -10.96
CA HIS A 87 -6.15 3.77 -11.41
C HIS A 87 -5.01 3.99 -10.39
N VAL A 88 -4.57 2.91 -9.74
CA VAL A 88 -3.47 2.96 -8.77
C VAL A 88 -2.16 2.54 -9.44
N LEU A 89 -1.08 3.26 -9.15
CA LEU A 89 0.28 2.92 -9.58
C LEU A 89 1.15 2.63 -8.36
N VAL A 90 1.87 1.50 -8.39
CA VAL A 90 2.84 1.11 -7.36
C VAL A 90 4.22 0.97 -8.00
N GLY A 91 5.16 1.82 -7.60
CA GLY A 91 6.53 1.88 -8.13
C GLY A 91 7.39 0.67 -7.79
N SER A 92 8.47 0.51 -8.55
CA SER A 92 9.39 -0.65 -8.47
C SER A 92 9.93 -0.87 -7.06
N GLY A 93 10.05 -2.14 -6.66
CA GLY A 93 10.63 -2.53 -5.38
C GLY A 93 9.80 -2.17 -4.15
N THR A 94 8.58 -1.68 -4.32
CA THR A 94 7.67 -1.36 -3.22
C THR A 94 7.08 -2.63 -2.62
N ILE A 95 6.98 -2.65 -1.29
CA ILE A 95 6.39 -3.75 -0.51
C ILE A 95 5.12 -3.24 0.19
N ILE A 96 4.01 -3.93 -0.04
CA ILE A 96 2.73 -3.77 0.68
C ILE A 96 2.50 -5.04 1.48
N ASP A 97 2.63 -4.96 2.80
CA ASP A 97 2.80 -6.12 3.70
C ASP A 97 1.48 -6.72 4.23
N GLY A 98 0.42 -6.61 3.44
CA GLY A 98 -0.89 -7.25 3.72
C GLY A 98 -1.82 -6.42 4.62
N GLU A 99 -3.11 -6.75 4.61
CA GLU A 99 -4.16 -6.05 5.38
C GLU A 99 -4.14 -4.51 5.18
N VAL A 100 -3.86 -4.04 3.94
CA VAL A 100 -3.75 -2.63 3.57
C VAL A 100 -4.95 -2.23 2.71
N GLU A 101 -5.46 -1.02 2.92
CA GLU A 101 -6.54 -0.44 2.13
C GLU A 101 -6.00 0.78 1.36
N ILE A 102 -6.12 0.77 0.04
CA ILE A 102 -5.70 1.85 -0.86
C ILE A 102 -6.89 2.23 -1.73
N ALA A 103 -7.33 3.47 -1.65
CA ALA A 103 -8.43 3.99 -2.47
C ALA A 103 -7.99 4.18 -3.94
N SER A 104 -8.88 4.73 -4.77
CA SER A 104 -8.61 4.99 -6.19
C SER A 104 -7.70 6.21 -6.39
N PHE A 105 -7.06 6.29 -7.57
CA PHE A 105 -6.22 7.43 -7.97
C PHE A 105 -5.05 7.68 -7.01
N VAL A 106 -4.36 6.61 -6.60
CA VAL A 106 -3.18 6.69 -5.74
C VAL A 106 -1.92 6.41 -6.53
N LYS A 107 -0.88 7.20 -6.29
CA LYS A 107 0.44 6.98 -6.86
C LYS A 107 1.46 6.78 -5.76
N ILE A 108 2.03 5.58 -5.70
CA ILE A 108 3.11 5.20 -4.78
C ILE A 108 4.36 5.03 -5.63
N GLU A 109 5.40 5.78 -5.32
CA GLU A 109 6.68 5.71 -6.01
C GLU A 109 7.51 4.50 -5.55
N SER A 110 8.69 4.35 -6.14
CA SER A 110 9.55 3.18 -5.94
C SER A 110 10.12 3.07 -4.53
N HIS A 111 10.39 1.81 -4.10
CA HIS A 111 11.08 1.46 -2.86
C HIS A 111 10.38 1.94 -1.58
N CYS A 112 9.06 1.98 -1.59
CA CYS A 112 8.27 2.26 -0.38
C CYS A 112 8.04 0.98 0.43
N TYR A 113 7.96 1.12 1.77
CA TYR A 113 7.49 0.06 2.65
C TYR A 113 6.18 0.47 3.32
N ILE A 114 5.13 -0.31 3.08
CA ILE A 114 3.77 -0.07 3.57
C ILE A 114 3.35 -1.29 4.40
N PRO A 115 3.43 -1.19 5.74
CA PRO A 115 3.11 -2.29 6.64
C PRO A 115 1.61 -2.55 6.75
N THR A 116 1.27 -3.61 7.47
CA THR A 116 -0.13 -3.96 7.72
C THR A 116 -0.91 -2.84 8.41
N ARG A 117 -2.21 -2.75 8.10
CA ARG A 117 -3.18 -1.80 8.66
C ARG A 117 -2.99 -0.34 8.26
N VAL A 118 -2.20 -0.08 7.23
CA VAL A 118 -2.16 1.24 6.58
C VAL A 118 -3.45 1.46 5.79
N ARG A 119 -3.96 2.69 5.82
CA ARG A 119 -5.06 3.15 4.98
C ARG A 119 -4.63 4.36 4.19
N ILE A 120 -4.87 4.34 2.89
CA ILE A 120 -4.50 5.40 1.95
C ILE A 120 -5.76 5.86 1.23
N GLY A 121 -6.13 7.12 1.42
CA GLY A 121 -7.26 7.78 0.80
C GLY A 121 -7.06 8.06 -0.69
N GLU A 122 -8.07 8.64 -1.32
CA GLU A 122 -8.02 8.97 -2.75
C GLU A 122 -7.01 10.07 -3.07
N ARG A 123 -6.47 10.06 -4.28
CA ARG A 123 -5.53 11.07 -4.80
C ARG A 123 -4.30 11.30 -3.93
N VAL A 124 -3.89 10.28 -3.19
CA VAL A 124 -2.67 10.34 -2.40
C VAL A 124 -1.45 10.10 -3.28
N PHE A 125 -0.42 10.89 -3.04
CA PHE A 125 0.92 10.67 -3.59
C PHE A 125 1.88 10.26 -2.47
N VAL A 126 2.60 9.15 -2.69
CA VAL A 126 3.66 8.67 -1.80
C VAL A 126 4.98 8.67 -2.56
N GLY A 127 5.89 9.54 -2.18
CA GLY A 127 7.20 9.72 -2.81
C GLY A 127 8.13 8.50 -2.62
N PRO A 128 9.21 8.42 -3.40
CA PRO A 128 10.11 7.26 -3.39
C PRO A 128 10.80 7.09 -2.03
N GLY A 129 11.00 5.83 -1.63
CA GLY A 129 11.70 5.50 -0.40
C GLY A 129 10.98 5.89 0.90
N VAL A 130 9.69 6.18 0.84
CA VAL A 130 8.88 6.42 2.05
C VAL A 130 8.77 5.13 2.85
N VAL A 131 9.01 5.24 4.16
CA VAL A 131 8.88 4.14 5.10
C VAL A 131 7.74 4.44 6.08
N MET A 132 6.76 3.54 6.12
CA MET A 132 5.71 3.55 7.14
C MET A 132 6.00 2.45 8.15
N THR A 133 5.64 2.67 9.42
CA THR A 133 5.81 1.69 10.49
C THR A 133 4.51 1.49 11.24
N ASN A 134 4.31 0.32 11.84
CA ASN A 134 3.06 -0.06 12.53
C ASN A 134 3.27 -0.64 13.93
N ASP A 135 4.53 -0.77 14.38
CA ASP A 135 4.87 -1.23 15.73
C ASP A 135 5.68 -0.15 16.46
N ARG A 136 5.09 0.42 17.49
CA ARG A 136 5.73 1.49 18.29
C ARG A 136 6.84 0.96 19.20
N TYR A 137 6.77 -0.32 19.56
CA TYR A 137 7.68 -0.96 20.52
C TYR A 137 8.16 -2.33 20.01
N PRO A 138 8.90 -2.37 18.88
CA PRO A 138 9.31 -3.63 18.24
C PRO A 138 9.99 -4.57 19.23
N LEU A 139 9.49 -5.82 19.29
CA LEU A 139 9.93 -6.86 20.22
C LEU A 139 9.79 -6.53 21.73
N LYS A 140 9.26 -5.35 22.06
CA LYS A 140 8.89 -4.98 23.41
C LYS A 140 7.37 -5.12 23.60
N GLN A 141 6.90 -5.25 24.83
CA GLN A 141 5.47 -5.29 25.16
C GLN A 141 4.63 -6.27 24.30
N ARG A 142 5.18 -7.44 23.97
CA ARG A 142 4.56 -8.40 23.02
C ARG A 142 3.14 -8.81 23.38
N ASP A 143 2.82 -8.93 24.67
CA ASP A 143 1.47 -9.27 25.16
C ASP A 143 0.42 -8.19 24.84
N ARG A 144 0.88 -6.97 24.55
CA ARG A 144 0.04 -5.82 24.19
C ARG A 144 0.19 -5.41 22.72
N TYR A 145 0.91 -6.20 21.94
CA TYR A 145 1.15 -5.88 20.53
C TYR A 145 -0.16 -5.71 19.76
N ARG A 146 -0.34 -4.54 19.17
CA ARG A 146 -1.40 -4.24 18.22
C ARG A 146 -0.79 -3.38 17.12
N PRO A 147 -0.70 -3.89 15.89
CA PRO A 147 -0.17 -3.10 14.79
C PRO A 147 -1.13 -1.95 14.47
N GLU A 148 -0.59 -0.74 14.38
CA GLU A 148 -1.33 0.48 14.03
C GLU A 148 -0.62 1.15 12.86
N GLY A 149 -1.09 0.85 11.63
CA GLY A 149 -0.57 1.50 10.43
C GLY A 149 -0.97 2.99 10.37
N PRO A 150 -0.17 3.83 9.72
CA PRO A 150 -0.56 5.20 9.38
C PRO A 150 -1.84 5.28 8.57
N ILE A 151 -2.58 6.40 8.72
CA ILE A 151 -3.76 6.72 7.94
C ILE A 151 -3.47 8.00 7.15
N LEU A 152 -3.51 7.91 5.83
CA LEU A 152 -3.38 9.04 4.92
C LEU A 152 -4.76 9.38 4.38
N GLU A 153 -5.27 10.57 4.67
CA GLU A 153 -6.57 11.02 4.17
C GLU A 153 -6.47 11.43 2.69
N THR A 154 -7.59 11.79 2.08
CA THR A 154 -7.68 12.17 0.68
C THR A 154 -6.72 13.34 0.36
N GLY A 155 -6.09 13.31 -0.80
CA GLY A 155 -5.25 14.41 -1.32
C GLY A 155 -3.88 14.56 -0.66
N VAL A 156 -3.53 13.71 0.31
CA VAL A 156 -2.24 13.80 1.00
C VAL A 156 -1.06 13.61 0.04
N THR A 157 -0.03 14.43 0.21
CA THR A 157 1.28 14.26 -0.43
C THR A 157 2.33 13.89 0.59
N VAL A 158 3.07 12.81 0.37
CA VAL A 158 4.22 12.42 1.18
C VAL A 158 5.49 12.51 0.33
N GLY A 159 6.39 13.40 0.69
CA GLY A 159 7.69 13.57 0.02
C GLY A 159 8.62 12.38 0.20
N GLY A 160 9.55 12.20 -0.75
CA GLY A 160 10.47 11.08 -0.76
C GLY A 160 11.31 10.94 0.51
N GLY A 161 11.58 9.70 0.93
CA GLY A 161 12.37 9.39 2.10
C GLY A 161 11.76 9.77 3.45
N ALA A 162 10.51 10.21 3.48
CA ALA A 162 9.81 10.49 4.75
C ALA A 162 9.53 9.21 5.53
N THR A 163 9.49 9.33 6.86
CA THR A 163 9.12 8.24 7.76
C THR A 163 7.84 8.59 8.50
N LEU A 164 6.84 7.71 8.41
CA LEU A 164 5.58 7.83 9.15
C LEU A 164 5.55 6.82 10.30
N CYS A 165 5.48 7.32 11.54
CA CYS A 165 5.45 6.49 12.75
C CYS A 165 4.10 5.78 12.93
N PRO A 166 4.05 4.72 13.77
CA PRO A 166 2.84 3.93 13.99
C PRO A 166 1.63 4.76 14.42
N GLY A 167 0.49 4.52 13.77
CA GLY A 167 -0.81 5.08 14.12
C GLY A 167 -1.00 6.57 13.81
N VAL A 168 -0.03 7.25 13.18
CA VAL A 168 -0.21 8.67 12.82
C VAL A 168 -1.27 8.83 11.74
N ARG A 169 -2.07 9.90 11.85
CA ARG A 169 -3.02 10.34 10.83
C ARG A 169 -2.47 11.56 10.11
N ILE A 170 -2.47 11.50 8.79
CA ILE A 170 -2.13 12.64 7.94
C ILE A 170 -3.44 13.16 7.36
N GLY A 171 -3.83 14.37 7.79
CA GLY A 171 -5.12 14.97 7.45
C GLY A 171 -5.24 15.35 5.97
N GLU A 172 -6.48 15.55 5.51
CA GLU A 172 -6.84 15.83 4.12
C GLU A 172 -5.99 16.99 3.55
N ASP A 173 -5.49 16.79 2.31
CA ASP A 173 -4.67 17.75 1.56
C ASP A 173 -3.40 18.22 2.33
N ALA A 174 -2.96 17.49 3.36
CA ALA A 174 -1.70 17.81 4.03
C ALA A 174 -0.50 17.38 3.20
N PHE A 175 0.62 18.06 3.40
CA PHE A 175 1.88 17.81 2.71
C PHE A 175 2.97 17.45 3.71
N VAL A 176 3.56 16.28 3.57
CA VAL A 176 4.74 15.85 4.33
C VAL A 176 5.98 16.08 3.45
N ALA A 177 6.89 16.94 3.89
CA ALA A 177 8.11 17.25 3.14
C ALA A 177 9.04 16.03 3.05
N ALA A 178 9.87 15.99 2.01
CA ALA A 178 10.87 14.95 1.84
C ALA A 178 11.80 14.84 3.08
N GLY A 179 12.11 13.61 3.49
CA GLY A 179 12.96 13.31 4.63
C GLY A 179 12.36 13.64 6.01
N ALA A 180 11.11 14.06 6.09
CA ALA A 180 10.47 14.34 7.38
C ALA A 180 10.20 13.06 8.19
N VAL A 181 10.30 13.14 9.53
CA VAL A 181 9.90 12.06 10.43
C VAL A 181 8.64 12.49 11.20
N VAL A 182 7.51 11.92 10.80
CA VAL A 182 6.20 12.25 11.38
C VAL A 182 5.93 11.34 12.57
N THR A 183 5.90 11.93 13.78
CA THR A 183 5.75 11.21 15.06
C THR A 183 4.39 11.43 15.72
N ARG A 184 3.53 12.29 15.15
CA ARG A 184 2.18 12.62 15.63
C ARG A 184 1.30 13.04 14.45
N ASP A 185 0.00 13.09 14.66
CA ASP A 185 -0.97 13.47 13.64
C ASP A 185 -0.68 14.83 13.02
N VAL A 186 -0.79 14.88 11.69
CA VAL A 186 -0.67 16.12 10.90
C VAL A 186 -2.08 16.62 10.60
N PRO A 187 -2.46 17.84 11.03
CA PRO A 187 -3.76 18.39 10.69
C PRO A 187 -3.95 18.56 9.18
N ALA A 188 -5.21 18.59 8.73
CA ALA A 188 -5.53 18.83 7.32
C ALA A 188 -4.92 20.16 6.83
N ARG A 189 -4.45 20.17 5.57
CA ARG A 189 -3.90 21.36 4.88
C ARG A 189 -2.70 21.99 5.61
N MET A 190 -1.90 21.16 6.29
CA MET A 190 -0.66 21.60 6.93
C MET A 190 0.55 21.00 6.21
N LEU A 191 1.64 21.74 6.22
CA LEU A 191 2.96 21.26 5.82
C LEU A 191 3.67 20.69 7.06
N ALA A 192 4.06 19.42 7.00
CA ALA A 192 4.87 18.76 8.02
C ALA A 192 6.31 18.61 7.52
N ARG A 193 7.30 19.20 8.20
CA ARG A 193 8.71 19.11 7.81
C ARG A 193 9.68 18.95 8.98
N GLY A 194 10.82 18.34 8.73
CA GLY A 194 11.92 18.18 9.68
C GLY A 194 11.87 16.88 10.50
N VAL A 195 12.82 16.73 11.43
CA VAL A 195 13.03 15.54 12.28
C VAL A 195 13.18 15.99 13.75
N PRO A 196 12.19 15.75 14.62
CA PRO A 196 10.81 15.34 14.30
C PRO A 196 10.07 16.45 13.55
N ALA A 197 9.05 16.05 12.77
CA ALA A 197 8.29 16.99 11.96
C ALA A 197 7.59 18.07 12.79
N ARG A 198 7.68 19.33 12.31
CA ARG A 198 6.93 20.47 12.79
C ARG A 198 5.90 20.86 11.73
N PHE A 199 4.81 21.46 12.15
CA PHE A 199 3.68 21.80 11.30
C PHE A 199 3.59 23.31 11.11
N GLU A 200 3.35 23.71 9.87
CA GLU A 200 3.09 25.09 9.48
C GLU A 200 1.96 25.13 8.43
N PRO A 201 1.28 26.25 8.23
CA PRO A 201 0.27 26.38 7.19
C PRO A 201 0.83 25.98 5.82
N LEU A 202 0.02 25.29 5.02
CA LEU A 202 0.39 24.89 3.69
C LEU A 202 0.60 26.16 2.82
N PRO A 203 1.76 26.33 2.17
CA PRO A 203 2.00 27.44 1.25
C PRO A 203 0.99 27.43 0.09
N GLU A 204 0.65 28.61 -0.42
CA GLU A 204 -0.31 28.77 -1.52
C GLU A 204 0.07 27.94 -2.76
N SER A 205 1.36 27.85 -3.06
CA SER A 205 1.89 27.04 -4.16
C SER A 205 1.65 25.51 -4.04
N LEU A 206 1.24 25.05 -2.87
CA LEU A 206 0.95 23.63 -2.60
C LEU A 206 -0.54 23.36 -2.35
N LEU A 207 -1.42 24.33 -2.58
CA LEU A 207 -2.87 24.20 -2.38
C LEU A 207 -3.58 23.47 -3.53
N GLU A 208 -2.92 23.31 -4.68
CA GLU A 208 -3.48 22.58 -5.80
C GLU A 208 -3.64 21.09 -5.47
N ARG A 209 -4.74 20.52 -5.95
CA ARG A 209 -5.03 19.10 -5.74
C ARG A 209 -4.04 18.21 -6.49
N ASN A 210 -3.72 17.08 -5.90
CA ASN A 210 -2.92 16.05 -6.55
C ASN A 210 -3.61 15.56 -7.84
N LEU A 211 -2.92 15.71 -8.96
CA LEU A 211 -3.40 15.28 -10.27
C LEU A 211 -2.24 14.69 -11.09
N ALA A 212 -2.18 13.37 -11.21
CA ALA A 212 -1.26 12.76 -12.17
C ALA A 212 -1.76 12.95 -13.60
N LEU A 213 -0.83 13.12 -14.55
CA LEU A 213 -1.18 13.28 -15.98
C LEU A 213 -2.07 12.15 -16.49
N SER A 214 -1.86 10.92 -16.00
CA SER A 214 -2.67 9.74 -16.35
C SER A 214 -4.09 9.75 -15.77
N TRP A 215 -4.41 10.67 -14.86
CA TRP A 215 -5.74 10.76 -14.24
C TRP A 215 -6.61 11.86 -14.84
N ARG A 216 -6.02 12.72 -15.70
CA ARG A 216 -6.75 13.84 -16.32
C ARG A 216 -7.98 13.31 -17.09
N GLY A 217 -9.11 13.95 -16.84
CA GLY A 217 -10.40 13.57 -17.43
C GLY A 217 -11.05 12.31 -16.88
N LEU A 218 -10.41 11.62 -15.91
CA LEU A 218 -10.97 10.42 -15.26
C LEU A 218 -11.62 10.76 -13.91
N ILE A 219 -11.18 11.82 -13.24
CA ILE A 219 -11.74 12.23 -11.94
C ILE A 219 -12.87 13.23 -12.16
N PRO A 220 -14.08 12.99 -11.65
CA PRO A 220 -15.19 13.94 -11.78
C PRO A 220 -14.83 15.31 -11.18
N GLY A 221 -15.06 16.38 -11.97
CA GLY A 221 -14.79 17.77 -11.56
C GLY A 221 -13.37 18.26 -11.83
N ASP A 222 -12.50 17.47 -12.41
CA ASP A 222 -11.21 17.94 -12.89
C ASP A 222 -11.38 18.79 -14.16
N PRO A 223 -10.53 19.81 -14.39
CA PRO A 223 -10.59 20.60 -15.61
C PRO A 223 -10.36 19.71 -16.84
N PRO A 224 -11.06 19.94 -17.96
CA PRO A 224 -10.82 19.22 -19.20
C PRO A 224 -9.38 19.42 -19.67
N THR A 225 -8.85 18.46 -20.37
CA THR A 225 -7.51 18.46 -20.98
C THR A 225 -7.38 19.52 -22.06
#